data_df332d265fe90074b2a76c2d8b3adf68
#
_entry.id   df332d265fe90074b2a76c2d8b3adf68
#
_cell.length_a   1.000
_cell.length_b   1.000
_cell.length_c   1.000
_cell.angle_alpha   90.00
_cell.angle_beta   90.00
_cell.angle_gamma   90.00
#
_symmetry.space_group_name_H-M   'P 1'
#
loop_
_entity.id
_entity.type
_entity.pdbx_description
1 polymer ?
#
loop_
_entity_poly.entity_id
_entity_poly.type
_entity_poly.pdbx_seq_one_letter_code
_entity_poly.pdbx_strand_id
1 'polypeptide(L)' 'MAKRDYYEVLGVDRKASASDIKKAYRKLALKYHPDKNPEDTQAEERFKEAAEAYQILQEDQKRAQYDRFGHEGMKGGPA' A
#
# COMPACT_ATOMS: atom_id res chain seq x y z
N MET A 1 -14.57 9.15 0.42
CA MET A 1 -14.55 7.70 0.30
C MET A 1 -13.49 7.08 1.19
N ALA A 2 -13.78 5.96 1.77
CA ALA A 2 -12.80 5.27 2.62
C ALA A 2 -11.68 4.69 1.77
N LYS A 3 -10.47 4.74 2.29
CA LYS A 3 -9.34 4.10 1.64
C LYS A 3 -9.46 2.59 1.75
N ARG A 4 -8.96 1.89 0.75
CA ARG A 4 -8.90 0.44 0.80
C ARG A 4 -7.88 -0.01 1.84
N ASP A 5 -8.09 -1.20 2.37
CA ASP A 5 -7.12 -1.82 3.27
C ASP A 5 -5.79 -2.01 2.54
N TYR A 6 -4.69 -1.65 3.20
CA TYR A 6 -3.37 -1.73 2.57
C TYR A 6 -2.99 -3.14 2.17
N TYR A 7 -3.35 -4.14 2.97
CA TYR A 7 -3.08 -5.53 2.59
C TYR A 7 -3.86 -5.92 1.35
N GLU A 8 -5.10 -5.46 1.27
CA GLU A 8 -5.93 -5.71 0.10
C GLU A 8 -5.36 -5.00 -1.13
N VAL A 9 -4.89 -3.78 -0.96
CA VAL A 9 -4.27 -3.02 -2.05
C VAL A 9 -3.11 -3.80 -2.66
N LEU A 10 -2.27 -4.39 -1.82
CA LEU A 10 -1.13 -5.16 -2.30
C LEU A 10 -1.50 -6.60 -2.66
N GLY A 11 -2.71 -7.04 -2.28
CA GLY A 11 -3.13 -8.40 -2.56
C GLY A 11 -2.42 -9.44 -1.73
N VAL A 12 -2.11 -9.12 -0.49
CA VAL A 12 -1.42 -10.04 0.42
C VAL A 12 -2.24 -10.27 1.67
N ASP A 13 -1.91 -11.35 2.38
CA ASP A 13 -2.53 -11.67 3.65
C ASP A 13 -2.01 -10.73 4.74
N ARG A 14 -2.82 -10.49 5.76
CA ARG A 14 -2.41 -9.64 6.88
C ARG A 14 -1.21 -10.23 7.63
N LYS A 15 -0.98 -11.51 7.49
CA LYS A 15 0.16 -12.20 8.10
C LYS A 15 1.35 -12.32 7.15
N ALA A 16 1.27 -11.70 5.99
CA ALA A 16 2.33 -11.78 5.00
C ALA A 16 3.65 -11.28 5.59
N SER A 17 4.74 -11.92 5.18
CA SER A 17 6.07 -11.49 5.61
C SER A 17 6.45 -10.19 4.92
N ALA A 18 7.46 -9.50 5.46
CA ALA A 18 7.98 -8.30 4.82
C ALA A 18 8.44 -8.60 3.40
N SER A 19 9.01 -9.78 3.18
CA SER A 19 9.45 -10.21 1.86
C SER A 19 8.28 -10.35 0.90
N ASP A 20 7.19 -10.95 1.36
CA ASP A 20 5.99 -11.12 0.53
C ASP A 20 5.37 -9.76 0.18
N ILE A 21 5.34 -8.86 1.13
CA ILE A 21 4.83 -7.50 0.92
C ILE A 21 5.66 -6.79 -0.15
N LYS A 22 6.97 -6.90 -0.06
CA LYS A 22 7.88 -6.28 -1.02
C LYS A 22 7.67 -6.84 -2.43
N LYS A 23 7.55 -8.16 -2.52
CA LYS A 23 7.32 -8.80 -3.82
C LYS A 23 6.00 -8.35 -4.44
N ALA A 24 4.95 -8.31 -3.63
CA ALA A 24 3.64 -7.88 -4.10
C ALA A 24 3.69 -6.44 -4.60
N TYR A 25 4.34 -5.56 -3.85
CA TYR A 25 4.48 -4.17 -4.26
C TYR A 25 5.23 -4.07 -5.59
N ARG A 26 6.31 -4.80 -5.74
CA ARG A 26 7.10 -4.76 -6.98
C ARG A 26 6.28 -5.16 -8.18
N LYS A 27 5.46 -6.20 -8.05
CA LYS A 27 4.60 -6.63 -9.14
C LYS A 27 3.62 -5.54 -9.54
N LEU A 28 2.99 -4.91 -8.56
CA LEU A 28 2.04 -3.85 -8.84
C LEU A 28 2.72 -2.62 -9.41
N ALA A 29 3.90 -2.29 -8.89
CA ALA A 29 4.65 -1.14 -9.39
C ALA A 29 5.03 -1.32 -10.86
N LEU A 30 5.38 -2.53 -11.26
CA LEU A 30 5.68 -2.81 -12.66
C LEU A 30 4.43 -2.77 -13.51
N LYS A 31 3.34 -3.33 -12.99
CA LYS A 31 2.09 -3.41 -13.76
C LYS A 31 1.48 -2.03 -14.03
N TYR A 32 1.53 -1.15 -13.05
CA TYR A 32 0.87 0.15 -13.12
C TYR A 32 1.83 1.32 -13.29
N HIS A 33 3.10 1.04 -13.60
CA HIS A 33 4.09 2.10 -13.73
C HIS A 33 3.67 3.12 -14.79
N PRO A 34 3.82 4.42 -14.50
CA PRO A 34 3.40 5.47 -15.45
C PRO A 34 4.08 5.36 -16.81
N ASP A 35 5.32 4.91 -16.87
CA ASP A 35 6.05 4.76 -18.13
C ASP A 35 5.43 3.69 -19.02
N LYS A 36 4.83 2.67 -18.40
CA LYS A 36 4.18 1.60 -19.16
C LYS A 36 2.73 1.89 -19.46
N ASN A 37 2.14 2.79 -18.73
CA ASN A 37 0.71 3.11 -18.84
C ASN A 37 0.54 4.62 -18.96
N PRO A 38 1.17 5.25 -19.97
CA PRO A 38 1.02 6.69 -20.14
C PRO A 38 -0.44 7.04 -20.40
N GLU A 39 -0.89 8.12 -19.81
CA GLU A 39 -2.25 8.62 -19.99
C GLU A 39 -3.33 7.73 -19.35
N ASP A 40 -2.95 6.70 -18.62
CA ASP A 40 -3.91 5.86 -17.91
C ASP A 40 -4.03 6.35 -16.47
N THR A 41 -5.09 7.12 -16.20
CA THR A 41 -5.29 7.69 -14.86
C THR A 41 -5.55 6.61 -13.80
N GLN A 42 -6.20 5.51 -14.18
CA GLN A 42 -6.45 4.42 -13.25
C GLN A 42 -5.15 3.75 -12.84
N ALA A 43 -4.25 3.54 -13.79
CA ALA A 43 -2.95 2.96 -13.48
C ALA A 43 -2.16 3.86 -12.56
N GLU A 44 -2.22 5.16 -12.79
CA GLU A 44 -1.54 6.14 -11.93
C GLU A 44 -2.07 6.07 -10.50
N GLU A 45 -3.39 6.03 -10.35
CA GLU A 45 -4.01 5.93 -9.03
C GLU A 45 -3.63 4.63 -8.33
N ARG A 46 -3.64 3.52 -9.05
CA ARG A 46 -3.25 2.23 -8.50
C ARG A 46 -1.78 2.22 -8.08
N PHE A 47 -0.94 2.84 -8.87
CA PHE A 47 0.48 2.94 -8.54
C PHE A 47 0.68 3.72 -7.24
N LYS A 48 0.02 4.87 -7.12
CA LYS A 48 0.11 5.69 -5.92
C LYS A 48 -0.43 4.96 -4.70
N GLU A 49 -1.54 4.27 -4.86
CA GLU A 49 -2.14 3.51 -3.77
C GLU A 49 -1.20 2.40 -3.30
N ALA A 50 -0.61 1.68 -4.24
CA ALA A 50 0.33 0.62 -3.89
C ALA A 50 1.56 1.18 -3.19
N ALA A 51 2.07 2.33 -3.63
CA ALA A 51 3.22 2.95 -3.00
C ALA A 51 2.92 3.36 -1.57
N GLU A 52 1.74 3.94 -1.34
CA GLU A 52 1.33 4.32 0.01
C GLU A 52 1.22 3.10 0.92
N ALA A 53 0.58 2.05 0.43
CA ALA A 53 0.43 0.82 1.20
C ALA A 53 1.79 0.24 1.57
N TYR A 54 2.70 0.21 0.62
CA TYR A 54 4.03 -0.33 0.86
C TYR A 54 4.79 0.50 1.89
N GLN A 55 4.71 1.83 1.81
CA GLN A 55 5.38 2.70 2.78
C GLN A 55 4.98 2.39 4.21
N ILE A 56 3.70 2.09 4.41
CA ILE A 56 3.21 1.80 5.75
C ILE A 56 3.57 0.37 6.16
N LEU A 57 3.38 -0.58 5.28
CA LEU A 57 3.54 -1.98 5.63
C LEU A 57 4.99 -2.45 5.67
N GLN A 58 5.91 -1.72 5.06
CA GLN A 58 7.31 -2.11 5.07
C GLN A 58 8.02 -1.74 6.38
N GLU A 59 7.51 -0.77 7.11
CA GLU A 59 8.12 -0.32 8.35
C GLU A 59 7.39 -0.95 9.52
N ASP A 60 8.14 -1.66 10.38
CA ASP A 60 7.53 -2.42 11.47
C ASP A 60 6.65 -1.59 12.38
N GLN A 61 7.10 -0.40 12.75
CA GLN A 61 6.34 0.47 13.63
C GLN A 61 5.06 0.98 12.98
N LYS A 62 5.16 1.41 11.74
CA LYS A 62 3.99 1.89 11.01
C LYS A 62 3.02 0.76 10.73
N ARG A 63 3.54 -0.40 10.39
CA ARG A 63 2.70 -1.57 10.16
C ARG A 63 1.95 -1.95 11.42
N ALA A 64 2.63 -1.99 12.57
CA ALA A 64 1.99 -2.30 13.84
C ALA A 64 0.91 -1.29 14.19
N GLN A 65 1.18 -0.02 13.96
CA GLN A 65 0.21 1.04 14.22
C GLN A 65 -1.00 0.89 13.30
N TYR A 66 -0.77 0.60 12.03
CA TYR A 66 -1.85 0.37 11.10
C TYR A 66 -2.69 -0.85 11.49
N ASP A 67 -2.02 -1.93 11.90
CA ASP A 67 -2.74 -3.15 12.30
C ASP A 67 -3.64 -2.91 13.51
N ARG A 68 -3.25 -2.01 14.39
CA ARG A 68 -4.05 -1.69 15.59
C ARG A 68 -5.17 -0.70 15.32
N PHE A 69 -4.90 0.31 14.52
CA PHE A 69 -5.80 1.45 14.39
C PHE A 69 -6.35 1.67 12.97
N GLY A 70 -5.82 0.96 11.98
CA GLY A 70 -6.25 1.14 10.61
C GLY A 70 -5.90 2.51 10.07
N HIS A 71 -6.62 2.93 9.04
CA HIS A 71 -6.35 4.22 8.40
C HIS A 71 -6.56 5.41 9.34
N GLU A 72 -7.46 5.29 10.27
CA GLU A 72 -7.73 6.36 11.20
C GLU A 72 -6.52 6.65 12.09
N GLY A 73 -5.81 5.61 12.49
CA GLY A 73 -4.61 5.77 13.28
C GLY A 73 -3.51 6.49 12.52
N MET A 74 -3.40 6.23 11.24
CA MET A 74 -2.43 6.91 10.38
C MET A 74 -2.85 8.35 10.11
N LYS A 75 -4.14 8.55 9.87
CA LYS A 75 -4.68 9.86 9.52
C LYS A 75 -4.65 10.82 10.69
N GLY A 76 -4.96 10.32 11.89
CA GLY A 76 -5.03 11.15 13.06
C GLY A 76 -3.71 11.76 13.43
N GLY A 77 -2.67 10.99 13.25
CA GLY A 77 -1.37 11.39 13.70
C GLY A 77 -1.39 11.72 15.18
N PRO A 78 -0.26 11.96 15.78
CA PRO A 78 -0.22 12.54 17.13
C PRO A 78 -0.51 14.01 16.96
N ALA A 79 -1.68 14.37 17.27
CA ALA A 79 -2.02 15.78 17.17
C ALA A 79 -1.10 16.60 18.03
#